data_7b0d15b0df5bb19d026c8d70b2df6314
#
_entry.id   7b0d15b0df5bb19d026c8d70b2df6314
#
_cell.length_a   1.000
_cell.length_b   1.000
_cell.length_c   1.000
_cell.angle_alpha   90.00
_cell.angle_beta   90.00
_cell.angle_gamma   90.00
#
_symmetry.space_group_name_H-M   'P 1'
#
loop_
_entity.id
_entity.type
_entity.pdbx_description
1 polymer ?
#
loop_
_entity_poly.entity_id
_entity_poly.type
_entity_poly.pdbx_seq_one_letter_code
_entity_poly.pdbx_strand_id
1 'polypeptide(L)' 'MHLTIFLSRGETLRFENVTDLKKDNRFYSVITFSYTSMSDGQKKRAIFSTKNVLGLSVNKEDFDVNSLF' A
#
# COMPACT_ATOMS: atom_id res chain seq x y z
N MET A 1 1.67 0.82 -11.01
CA MET A 1 2.42 -0.15 -10.17
C MET A 1 1.41 -1.02 -9.44
N HIS A 2 1.71 -2.29 -9.33
CA HIS A 2 0.91 -3.22 -8.53
C HIS A 2 1.48 -3.30 -7.12
N LEU A 3 0.61 -3.33 -6.13
CA LEU A 3 1.00 -3.42 -4.73
C LEU A 3 0.29 -4.61 -4.09
N THR A 4 1.04 -5.43 -3.38
CA THR A 4 0.50 -6.51 -2.56
C THR A 4 0.85 -6.24 -1.11
N ILE A 5 -0.16 -6.25 -0.24
CA ILE A 5 0.03 -6.03 1.19
C ILE A 5 -0.29 -7.33 1.93
N PHE A 6 0.64 -7.76 2.78
CA PHE A 6 0.49 -8.93 3.63
C PHE A 6 0.13 -8.46 5.03
N LEU A 7 -1.09 -8.77 5.47
CA LEU A 7 -1.57 -8.35 6.78
C LEU A 7 -1.16 -9.34 7.85
N SER A 8 -1.01 -8.83 9.08
CA SER A 8 -0.57 -9.64 10.21
C SER A 8 -1.55 -10.77 10.56
N ARG A 9 -2.82 -10.66 10.11
CA ARG A 9 -3.82 -11.71 10.30
C ARG A 9 -3.76 -12.82 9.25
N GLY A 10 -2.82 -12.75 8.32
CA GLY A 10 -2.67 -13.74 7.26
C GLY A 10 -3.40 -13.41 5.98
N GLU A 11 -4.10 -12.30 5.90
CA GLU A 11 -4.77 -11.86 4.69
C GLU A 11 -3.77 -11.20 3.73
N THR A 12 -4.03 -11.33 2.43
CA THR A 12 -3.25 -10.69 1.38
C THR A 12 -4.18 -9.82 0.54
N LEU A 13 -3.81 -8.55 0.39
CA LEU A 13 -4.59 -7.60 -0.39
C LEU A 13 -3.76 -7.13 -1.59
N ARG A 14 -4.39 -7.07 -2.76
CA ARG A 14 -3.75 -6.63 -4.00
C ARG A 14 -4.43 -5.38 -4.55
N PHE A 15 -3.61 -4.43 -4.99
CA PHE A 15 -4.08 -3.17 -5.56
C PHE A 15 -3.38 -2.93 -6.88
N GLU A 16 -4.12 -2.42 -7.86
CA GLU A 16 -3.59 -2.10 -9.20
C GLU A 16 -3.60 -0.60 -9.45
N ASN A 17 -2.76 -0.17 -10.38
CA ASN A 17 -2.61 1.24 -10.73
C ASN A 17 -2.32 2.11 -9.51
N VAL A 18 -1.44 1.62 -8.65
CA VAL A 18 -1.06 2.32 -7.42
C VAL A 18 -0.16 3.49 -7.75
N THR A 19 -0.47 4.64 -7.19
CA THR A 19 0.33 5.86 -7.30
C THR A 19 0.44 6.52 -5.92
N ASP A 20 1.44 7.37 -5.77
CA ASP A 20 1.63 8.17 -4.55
C ASP A 20 1.75 7.31 -3.29
N LEU A 21 2.48 6.20 -3.42
CA LEU A 21 2.73 5.29 -2.29
C LEU A 21 3.80 5.90 -1.38
N LYS A 22 3.43 6.17 -0.14
CA LYS A 22 4.34 6.82 0.80
C LYS A 22 3.96 6.51 2.24
N LYS A 23 4.90 6.78 3.14
CA LYS A 23 4.71 6.69 4.59
C LYS A 23 4.38 8.08 5.14
N ASP A 24 3.43 8.14 6.09
CA ASP A 24 3.08 9.36 6.79
C ASP A 24 3.22 9.11 8.29
N ASN A 25 3.95 9.99 8.99
CA ASN A 25 4.29 9.83 10.41
C ASN A 25 3.66 10.90 11.30
N ARG A 26 2.66 11.64 10.81
CA ARG A 26 2.14 12.79 11.57
C ARG A 26 1.55 12.43 12.93
N PHE A 27 0.83 11.32 13.03
CA PHE A 27 0.25 10.87 14.30
C PHE A 27 0.79 9.50 14.71
N TYR A 28 0.82 8.59 13.76
CA TYR A 28 1.39 7.25 13.90
C TYR A 28 1.76 6.80 12.50
N SER A 29 2.58 5.78 12.41
CA SER A 29 3.07 5.34 11.10
C SER A 29 1.94 4.72 10.29
N VAL A 30 1.66 5.31 9.14
CA VAL A 30 0.69 4.79 8.17
C VAL A 30 1.30 4.81 6.79
N ILE A 31 0.79 3.92 5.93
CA ILE A 31 1.11 3.88 4.52
C ILE A 31 -0.12 4.35 3.76
N THR A 32 0.07 5.32 2.86
CA THR A 32 -1.03 5.86 2.04
C THR A 32 -0.71 5.71 0.57
N PHE A 33 -1.73 5.52 -0.23
CA PHE A 33 -1.59 5.44 -1.68
C PHE A 33 -2.93 5.63 -2.36
N SER A 34 -2.87 5.90 -3.67
CA SER A 34 -4.06 5.91 -4.53
C SER A 34 -4.06 4.66 -5.39
N TYR A 35 -5.23 4.15 -5.72
CA TYR A 35 -5.36 2.97 -6.57
C TYR A 35 -6.67 3.06 -7.36
N THR A 36 -6.80 2.20 -8.37
CA THR A 36 -8.03 2.08 -9.13
C THR A 36 -8.81 0.85 -8.67
N SER A 37 -10.05 1.08 -8.26
CA SER A 37 -10.93 0.00 -7.81
C SER A 37 -11.28 -0.93 -8.98
N MET A 38 -11.16 -2.23 -8.76
CA MET A 38 -11.51 -3.23 -9.78
C MET A 38 -13.00 -3.36 -10.00
N SER A 39 -13.80 -3.01 -8.99
CA SER A 39 -15.26 -3.21 -9.06
C SER A 39 -15.98 -2.10 -9.81
N ASP A 40 -15.51 -0.86 -9.73
CA ASP A 40 -16.20 0.28 -10.34
C ASP A 40 -15.29 1.16 -11.20
N GLY A 41 -14.00 0.85 -11.29
CA GLY A 41 -13.04 1.61 -12.07
C GLY A 41 -12.70 2.98 -11.51
N GLN A 42 -13.13 3.30 -10.30
CA GLN A 42 -12.89 4.61 -9.70
C GLN A 42 -11.54 4.66 -9.00
N LYS A 43 -10.94 5.84 -9.02
CA LYS A 43 -9.70 6.09 -8.30
C LYS A 43 -10.03 6.33 -6.83
N LYS A 44 -9.36 5.61 -5.94
CA LYS A 44 -9.59 5.68 -4.50
C LYS A 44 -8.27 5.87 -3.76
N ARG A 45 -8.34 6.39 -2.56
CA ARG A 45 -7.19 6.45 -1.66
C ARG A 45 -7.35 5.43 -0.55
N ALA A 46 -6.23 4.86 -0.14
CA ALA A 46 -6.17 3.89 0.94
C ALA A 46 -5.17 4.33 2.00
N ILE A 47 -5.42 3.90 3.23
CA ILE A 47 -4.53 4.14 4.36
C ILE A 47 -4.45 2.85 5.18
N PHE A 48 -3.22 2.46 5.54
CA PHE A 48 -2.97 1.28 6.35
C PHE A 48 -2.03 1.63 7.50
N SER A 49 -2.38 1.16 8.70
CA SER A 49 -1.47 1.24 9.83
C SER A 49 -0.31 0.26 9.63
N THR A 50 0.92 0.72 9.79
CA THR A 50 2.10 -0.15 9.68
C THR A 50 2.12 -1.24 10.74
N LYS A 51 1.38 -1.08 11.83
CA LYS A 51 1.26 -2.11 12.87
C LYS A 51 0.55 -3.37 12.37
N ASN A 52 -0.32 -3.22 11.38
CA ASN A 52 -1.12 -4.32 10.83
C ASN A 52 -0.54 -4.89 9.54
N VAL A 53 0.54 -4.32 9.04
CA VAL A 53 1.18 -4.74 7.80
C VAL A 53 2.41 -5.57 8.15
N LEU A 54 2.35 -6.87 7.83
CA LEU A 54 3.48 -7.76 8.02
C LEU A 54 4.56 -7.49 6.98
N GLY A 55 4.14 -7.16 5.76
CA GLY A 55 5.06 -6.85 4.69
C GLY A 55 4.29 -6.41 3.46
N LEU A 56 5.00 -5.99 2.43
CA LEU A 56 4.40 -5.65 1.15
C LEU A 56 5.39 -5.92 0.02
N SER A 57 4.86 -6.02 -1.19
CA SER A 57 5.68 -6.12 -2.40
C SER A 57 5.12 -5.24 -3.49
N VAL A 58 6.00 -4.74 -4.33
CA VAL A 58 5.65 -3.94 -5.50
C VAL A 58 6.34 -4.53 -6.73
N ASN A 59 5.78 -4.28 -7.91
CA ASN A 59 6.35 -4.77 -9.16
C ASN A 59 7.24 -3.75 -9.87
N LYS A 60 7.59 -2.64 -9.19
CA LYS A 60 8.45 -1.60 -9.75
C LYS A 60 9.84 -1.70 -9.13
N GLU A 61 10.84 -2.09 -9.91
CA GLU A 61 12.19 -2.39 -9.41
C GLU A 61 12.89 -1.19 -8.79
N ASP A 62 12.67 0.00 -9.31
CA ASP A 62 13.32 1.22 -8.85
C ASP A 62 12.63 1.87 -7.66
N PHE A 63 11.58 1.24 -7.11
CA PHE A 63 10.89 1.76 -5.94
C PHE A 63 11.59 1.24 -4.68
N ASP A 64 11.95 2.17 -3.79
CA ASP A 64 12.61 1.82 -2.52
C ASP A 64 11.56 1.45 -1.48
N VAL A 65 11.28 0.16 -1.33
CA VAL A 65 10.30 -0.33 -0.35
C VAL A 65 10.74 -0.07 1.09
N ASN A 66 12.03 0.09 1.32
CA ASN A 66 12.54 0.37 2.67
C ASN A 66 12.10 1.75 3.17
N SER A 67 11.75 2.67 2.27
CA SER A 67 11.26 3.98 2.65
C SER A 67 9.91 3.94 3.37
N LEU A 68 9.18 2.81 3.29
CA LEU A 68 7.87 2.64 3.90
C LEU A 68 7.92 2.12 5.34
N PHE A 69 9.07 1.66 5.77
CA PHE A 69 9.30 1.10 7.10
C PHE A 69 10.54 1.70 7.73
#